data_5f8e2274c0d1a7a45b600204cc2ac51f
#
_entry.id   5f8e2274c0d1a7a45b600204cc2ac51f
#
_cell.length_a   1.000
_cell.length_b   1.000
_cell.length_c   1.000
_cell.angle_alpha   90.00
_cell.angle_beta   90.00
_cell.angle_gamma   90.00
#
_symmetry.space_group_name_H-M   'P 1'
#
loop_
_entity.id
_entity.type
_entity.pdbx_description
1 polymer ?
#
loop_
_entity_poly.entity_id
_entity_poly.type
_entity_poly.pdbx_seq_one_letter_code
_entity_poly.pdbx_strand_id
1 'polypeptide(L)'
;MKLTFCHHEFEQEVRERLNVFDRELTVDDAVLVRELDLTNFDFKDEDVETLFQFSNLISLSINIGQQDSFFWNHFPKLQNLYWCCWGFEINFAVFSNMRELTYLMVSGGDYSNIKFNNLDALIQLSCLEELLLHEFGPVDLAPLERMHQLKHFSLLYTGSAQNIETIGKLHWLESLDLCGLYIDNLDFLDSLPDSIELDMCGIEIYGRKEVDVFKWKRFKKRDICEIQVKDQYWEYVDLSALADSL
;
A
#
# COMPACT_ATOMS: atom_id res chain seq x y z
N MET A 1 -35.41 4.14 -4.91
CA MET A 1 -35.20 2.88 -5.65
C MET A 1 -34.56 1.88 -4.69
N LYS A 2 -34.95 0.60 -4.72
CA LYS A 2 -34.36 -0.45 -3.86
C LYS A 2 -32.94 -0.77 -4.34
N LEU A 3 -32.01 -0.98 -3.41
CA LEU A 3 -30.71 -1.58 -3.70
C LEU A 3 -30.87 -3.09 -3.92
N THR A 4 -30.10 -3.63 -4.83
CA THR A 4 -30.08 -5.07 -5.12
C THR A 4 -28.66 -5.56 -4.97
N PHE A 5 -28.47 -6.51 -4.07
CA PHE A 5 -27.18 -7.12 -3.80
C PHE A 5 -27.18 -8.54 -4.37
N CYS A 6 -26.12 -8.92 -5.06
CA CYS A 6 -25.92 -10.29 -5.51
C CYS A 6 -25.32 -11.17 -4.41
N HIS A 7 -24.54 -10.56 -3.52
CA HIS A 7 -23.92 -11.24 -2.38
C HIS A 7 -24.49 -10.76 -1.05
N HIS A 8 -24.84 -11.73 -0.21
CA HIS A 8 -25.43 -11.47 1.11
C HIS A 8 -24.47 -10.70 2.03
N GLU A 9 -23.19 -11.01 1.95
CA GLU A 9 -22.14 -10.40 2.75
C GLU A 9 -22.02 -8.90 2.47
N PHE A 10 -22.14 -8.48 1.21
CA PHE A 10 -22.16 -7.07 0.86
C PHE A 10 -23.40 -6.36 1.43
N GLU A 11 -24.58 -6.96 1.30
CA GLU A 11 -25.80 -6.41 1.90
C GLU A 11 -25.66 -6.30 3.42
N GLN A 12 -25.09 -7.32 4.07
CA GLN A 12 -24.88 -7.33 5.51
C GLN A 12 -23.93 -6.21 5.95
N GLU A 13 -22.79 -6.02 5.27
CA GLU A 13 -21.87 -4.94 5.56
C GLU A 13 -22.57 -3.56 5.51
N VAL A 14 -23.37 -3.31 4.47
CA VAL A 14 -24.15 -2.06 4.35
C VAL A 14 -25.17 -1.91 5.49
N ARG A 15 -25.85 -2.99 5.86
CA ARG A 15 -26.81 -2.99 6.96
C ARG A 15 -26.17 -2.66 8.31
N GLU A 16 -24.99 -3.24 8.56
CA GLU A 16 -24.21 -3.00 9.77
C GLU A 16 -23.76 -1.53 9.87
N ARG A 17 -23.22 -0.97 8.76
CA ARG A 17 -22.81 0.45 8.71
C ARG A 17 -23.95 1.41 8.99
N LEU A 18 -25.15 1.08 8.52
CA LEU A 18 -26.35 1.91 8.68
C LEU A 18 -27.16 1.58 9.95
N ASN A 19 -26.87 0.45 10.60
CA ASN A 19 -27.68 -0.14 11.67
C ASN A 19 -29.16 -0.32 11.26
N VAL A 20 -29.39 -0.88 10.05
CA VAL A 20 -30.73 -1.07 9.46
C VAL A 20 -30.94 -2.53 9.11
N PHE A 21 -31.77 -3.24 9.88
CA PHE A 21 -32.00 -4.68 9.74
C PHE A 21 -33.46 -5.05 9.44
N ASP A 22 -34.39 -4.13 9.57
CA ASP A 22 -35.84 -4.39 9.61
C ASP A 22 -36.60 -3.91 8.36
N ARG A 23 -35.90 -3.31 7.39
CA ARG A 23 -36.48 -2.82 6.14
C ARG A 23 -35.57 -3.04 4.93
N GLU A 24 -36.12 -2.83 3.76
CA GLU A 24 -35.33 -2.81 2.52
C GLU A 24 -34.38 -1.61 2.48
N LEU A 25 -33.18 -1.84 1.91
CA LEU A 25 -32.21 -0.79 1.62
C LEU A 25 -32.53 -0.12 0.29
N THR A 26 -32.32 1.19 0.25
CA THR A 26 -32.60 2.03 -0.92
C THR A 26 -31.37 2.80 -1.37
N VAL A 27 -31.40 3.39 -2.56
CA VAL A 27 -30.34 4.27 -3.06
C VAL A 27 -30.10 5.47 -2.12
N ASP A 28 -31.16 5.96 -1.44
CA ASP A 28 -31.01 7.04 -0.45
C ASP A 28 -30.20 6.57 0.78
N ASP A 29 -30.25 5.28 1.10
CA ASP A 29 -29.40 4.72 2.15
C ASP A 29 -27.93 4.62 1.70
N ALA A 30 -27.67 4.27 0.44
CA ALA A 30 -26.33 4.17 -0.08
C ALA A 30 -25.54 5.48 0.06
N VAL A 31 -26.17 6.63 -0.15
CA VAL A 31 -25.50 7.94 -0.03
C VAL A 31 -25.16 8.33 1.42
N LEU A 32 -25.67 7.63 2.41
CA LEU A 32 -25.36 7.82 3.83
C LEU A 32 -24.12 7.03 4.25
N VAL A 33 -23.76 5.97 3.52
CA VAL A 33 -22.60 5.14 3.81
C VAL A 33 -21.32 5.89 3.43
N ARG A 34 -20.38 5.94 4.36
CA ARG A 34 -19.09 6.62 4.21
C ARG A 34 -17.92 5.65 4.12
N GLU A 35 -18.10 4.46 4.64
CA GLU A 35 -17.06 3.45 4.76
C GLU A 35 -17.62 2.08 4.42
N LEU A 36 -16.87 1.28 3.64
CA LEU A 36 -17.17 -0.11 3.34
C LEU A 36 -15.89 -0.94 3.43
N ASP A 37 -15.99 -2.11 4.04
CA ASP A 37 -14.97 -3.14 4.03
C ASP A 37 -15.48 -4.39 3.31
N LEU A 38 -15.00 -4.56 2.07
CA LEU A 38 -15.38 -5.63 1.16
C LEU A 38 -14.21 -6.61 0.92
N THR A 39 -13.24 -6.69 1.86
CA THR A 39 -12.05 -7.54 1.72
C THR A 39 -12.29 -9.00 2.09
N ASN A 40 -13.26 -9.27 2.97
CA ASN A 40 -13.48 -10.58 3.55
C ASN A 40 -14.37 -11.51 2.70
N PHE A 41 -14.80 -11.07 1.54
CA PHE A 41 -15.63 -11.86 0.64
C PHE A 41 -15.25 -11.64 -0.82
N ASP A 42 -15.57 -12.61 -1.64
CA ASP A 42 -15.27 -12.63 -3.07
C ASP A 42 -16.22 -11.66 -3.80
N PHE A 43 -15.84 -10.38 -3.81
CA PHE A 43 -16.59 -9.34 -4.51
C PHE A 43 -16.60 -9.61 -6.01
N LYS A 44 -17.76 -9.63 -6.62
CA LYS A 44 -17.94 -10.00 -8.03
C LYS A 44 -18.45 -8.85 -8.90
N ASP A 45 -18.27 -9.02 -10.20
CA ASP A 45 -18.67 -8.03 -11.20
C ASP A 45 -20.16 -7.68 -11.12
N GLU A 46 -21.03 -8.63 -10.70
CA GLU A 46 -22.46 -8.41 -10.55
C GLU A 46 -22.83 -7.41 -9.45
N ASP A 47 -21.95 -7.21 -8.45
CA ASP A 47 -22.16 -6.22 -7.38
C ASP A 47 -21.62 -4.83 -7.73
N VAL A 48 -20.85 -4.68 -8.82
CA VAL A 48 -20.23 -3.41 -9.23
C VAL A 48 -21.26 -2.31 -9.43
N GLU A 49 -22.36 -2.61 -10.13
CA GLU A 49 -23.45 -1.63 -10.37
C GLU A 49 -24.11 -1.17 -9.06
N THR A 50 -24.19 -2.06 -8.07
CA THR A 50 -24.70 -1.71 -6.74
C THR A 50 -23.68 -0.87 -5.99
N LEU A 51 -22.39 -1.20 -6.06
CA LEU A 51 -21.31 -0.44 -5.43
C LEU A 51 -21.27 1.01 -5.96
N PHE A 52 -21.54 1.25 -7.22
CA PHE A 52 -21.58 2.59 -7.81
C PHE A 52 -22.65 3.53 -7.20
N GLN A 53 -23.63 2.98 -6.49
CA GLN A 53 -24.61 3.82 -5.76
C GLN A 53 -24.02 4.49 -4.52
N PHE A 54 -22.85 4.05 -4.03
CA PHE A 54 -22.19 4.55 -2.82
C PHE A 54 -21.23 5.72 -3.12
N SER A 55 -21.70 6.72 -3.86
CA SER A 55 -20.88 7.84 -4.37
C SER A 55 -20.31 8.79 -3.29
N ASN A 56 -20.70 8.58 -2.02
CA ASN A 56 -20.24 9.38 -0.88
C ASN A 56 -19.20 8.65 -0.03
N LEU A 57 -18.66 7.53 -0.49
CA LEU A 57 -17.61 6.82 0.23
C LEU A 57 -16.39 7.71 0.45
N ILE A 58 -15.87 7.65 1.66
CA ILE A 58 -14.62 8.27 2.11
C ILE A 58 -13.55 7.18 2.29
N SER A 59 -13.97 5.99 2.73
CA SER A 59 -13.08 4.84 2.93
C SER A 59 -13.64 3.61 2.24
N LEU A 60 -12.80 2.92 1.47
CA LEU A 60 -13.13 1.67 0.81
C LEU A 60 -11.98 0.69 0.95
N SER A 61 -12.29 -0.48 1.53
CA SER A 61 -11.42 -1.66 1.49
C SER A 61 -12.08 -2.69 0.59
N ILE A 62 -11.38 -3.15 -0.45
CA ILE A 62 -11.98 -4.04 -1.45
C ILE A 62 -10.96 -5.04 -2.01
N ASN A 63 -11.43 -6.28 -2.17
CA ASN A 63 -10.72 -7.34 -2.89
C ASN A 63 -11.37 -7.53 -4.26
N ILE A 64 -10.79 -6.92 -5.29
CA ILE A 64 -11.32 -6.98 -6.66
C ILE A 64 -10.16 -6.95 -7.66
N GLY A 65 -10.30 -7.66 -8.77
CA GLY A 65 -9.33 -7.63 -9.87
C GLY A 65 -9.07 -6.22 -10.42
N GLN A 66 -8.15 -6.15 -11.36
CA GLN A 66 -7.77 -4.88 -11.99
C GLN A 66 -9.01 -4.11 -12.48
N GLN A 67 -9.11 -2.85 -12.08
CA GLN A 67 -10.17 -1.94 -12.48
C GLN A 67 -9.59 -0.77 -13.27
N ASP A 68 -10.41 -0.21 -14.15
CA ASP A 68 -10.04 0.98 -14.93
C ASP A 68 -10.41 2.30 -14.22
N SER A 69 -10.07 3.41 -14.86
CA SER A 69 -10.40 4.73 -14.31
C SER A 69 -11.91 5.01 -14.28
N PHE A 70 -12.71 4.34 -15.11
CA PHE A 70 -14.17 4.48 -15.06
C PHE A 70 -14.72 3.97 -13.74
N PHE A 71 -14.27 2.81 -13.27
CA PHE A 71 -14.64 2.26 -11.97
C PHE A 71 -14.32 3.25 -10.84
N TRP A 72 -13.08 3.72 -10.76
CA TRP A 72 -12.62 4.58 -9.67
C TRP A 72 -13.26 5.96 -9.69
N ASN A 73 -13.68 6.47 -10.84
CA ASN A 73 -14.37 7.76 -10.96
C ASN A 73 -15.75 7.80 -10.29
N HIS A 74 -16.31 6.65 -9.92
CA HIS A 74 -17.56 6.59 -9.14
C HIS A 74 -17.37 6.99 -7.67
N PHE A 75 -16.14 7.09 -7.19
CA PHE A 75 -15.80 7.38 -5.78
C PHE A 75 -14.99 8.68 -5.64
N PRO A 76 -15.51 9.83 -6.05
CA PRO A 76 -14.74 11.07 -6.14
C PRO A 76 -14.34 11.67 -4.78
N LYS A 77 -14.95 11.20 -3.69
CA LYS A 77 -14.70 11.66 -2.30
C LYS A 77 -13.82 10.72 -1.50
N LEU A 78 -13.29 9.68 -2.15
CA LEU A 78 -12.50 8.67 -1.47
C LEU A 78 -11.17 9.28 -0.99
N GLN A 79 -10.93 9.13 0.31
CA GLN A 79 -9.73 9.57 1.00
C GLN A 79 -8.85 8.39 1.38
N ASN A 80 -9.46 7.25 1.72
CA ASN A 80 -8.75 6.04 2.10
C ASN A 80 -9.14 4.88 1.18
N LEU A 81 -8.16 4.32 0.52
CA LEU A 81 -8.33 3.14 -0.32
C LEU A 81 -7.37 2.02 0.10
N TYR A 82 -7.93 0.91 0.52
CA TYR A 82 -7.25 -0.38 0.62
C TYR A 82 -7.73 -1.26 -0.54
N TRP A 83 -6.86 -1.52 -1.50
CA TRP A 83 -7.17 -2.35 -2.65
C TRP A 83 -6.30 -3.60 -2.69
N CYS A 84 -6.89 -4.75 -2.40
CA CYS A 84 -6.30 -6.04 -2.68
C CYS A 84 -6.63 -6.41 -4.13
N CYS A 85 -5.62 -6.43 -4.99
CA CYS A 85 -5.76 -6.62 -6.41
C CYS A 85 -5.22 -7.99 -6.84
N TRP A 86 -5.97 -8.68 -7.66
CA TRP A 86 -5.51 -9.87 -8.34
C TRP A 86 -5.48 -9.63 -9.86
N GLY A 87 -4.41 -10.10 -10.53
CA GLY A 87 -4.20 -9.88 -11.96
C GLY A 87 -2.74 -9.96 -12.31
N PHE A 88 -2.36 -9.47 -13.48
CA PHE A 88 -0.96 -9.49 -13.96
C PHE A 88 -0.28 -8.13 -13.91
N GLU A 89 -1.07 -7.06 -13.82
CA GLU A 89 -0.58 -5.70 -13.96
C GLU A 89 -1.47 -4.72 -13.20
N ILE A 90 -0.87 -3.74 -12.53
CA ILE A 90 -1.56 -2.61 -11.93
C ILE A 90 -1.05 -1.32 -12.58
N ASN A 91 -1.98 -0.53 -13.11
CA ASN A 91 -1.68 0.76 -13.71
C ASN A 91 -2.16 1.88 -12.79
N PHE A 92 -1.24 2.58 -12.14
CA PHE A 92 -1.56 3.67 -11.21
C PHE A 92 -2.25 4.88 -11.86
N ALA A 93 -2.21 5.00 -13.20
CA ALA A 93 -2.94 6.07 -13.89
C ALA A 93 -4.46 6.03 -13.66
N VAL A 94 -5.01 4.88 -13.24
CA VAL A 94 -6.44 4.73 -12.90
C VAL A 94 -6.89 5.64 -11.76
N PHE A 95 -5.97 6.07 -10.88
CA PHE A 95 -6.24 6.92 -9.73
C PHE A 95 -6.11 8.42 -10.01
N SER A 96 -5.74 8.83 -11.23
CA SER A 96 -5.40 10.23 -11.56
C SER A 96 -6.48 11.27 -11.21
N ASN A 97 -7.73 10.86 -11.07
CA ASN A 97 -8.86 11.73 -10.72
C ASN A 97 -9.22 11.72 -9.22
N MET A 98 -8.60 10.86 -8.40
CA MET A 98 -8.92 10.70 -6.98
C MET A 98 -8.18 11.73 -6.12
N ARG A 99 -8.51 13.01 -6.32
CA ARG A 99 -7.75 14.14 -5.76
C ARG A 99 -7.83 14.31 -4.25
N GLU A 100 -8.84 13.71 -3.61
CA GLU A 100 -9.01 13.72 -2.15
C GLU A 100 -8.29 12.55 -1.47
N LEU A 101 -7.66 11.64 -2.24
CA LEU A 101 -7.00 10.47 -1.69
C LEU A 101 -5.79 10.87 -0.83
N THR A 102 -5.82 10.47 0.43
CA THR A 102 -4.77 10.72 1.44
C THR A 102 -3.99 9.45 1.79
N TYR A 103 -4.67 8.32 1.72
CA TYR A 103 -4.14 6.99 2.01
C TYR A 103 -4.40 6.05 0.84
N LEU A 104 -3.36 5.41 0.34
CA LEU A 104 -3.46 4.37 -0.68
C LEU A 104 -2.64 3.15 -0.26
N MET A 105 -3.32 2.05 0.01
CA MET A 105 -2.71 0.75 0.09
C MET A 105 -3.12 -0.10 -1.10
N VAL A 106 -2.13 -0.67 -1.79
CA VAL A 106 -2.35 -1.61 -2.88
C VAL A 106 -1.61 -2.90 -2.55
N SER A 107 -2.33 -4.02 -2.49
CA SER A 107 -1.77 -5.34 -2.24
C SER A 107 -2.01 -6.25 -3.43
N GLY A 108 -0.96 -6.95 -3.87
CA GLY A 108 -1.01 -7.92 -4.96
C GLY A 108 -1.52 -9.30 -4.55
N GLY A 109 -1.73 -9.53 -3.25
CA GLY A 109 -2.00 -10.85 -2.72
C GLY A 109 -0.81 -11.81 -3.00
N ASP A 110 -1.00 -13.09 -2.90
CA ASP A 110 0.05 -14.12 -3.09
C ASP A 110 0.68 -14.17 -4.50
N TYR A 111 0.47 -13.14 -5.34
CA TYR A 111 0.92 -13.11 -6.74
C TYR A 111 2.18 -12.24 -6.90
N SER A 112 3.33 -12.75 -6.52
CA SER A 112 4.65 -12.10 -6.61
C SER A 112 5.09 -11.60 -8.00
N ASN A 113 4.25 -11.75 -9.03
CA ASN A 113 4.55 -11.37 -10.42
C ASN A 113 3.72 -10.19 -10.95
N ILE A 114 2.91 -9.54 -10.12
CA ILE A 114 2.12 -8.38 -10.54
C ILE A 114 3.07 -7.23 -10.87
N LYS A 115 2.93 -6.66 -12.06
CA LYS A 115 3.74 -5.52 -12.51
C LYS A 115 3.06 -4.22 -12.15
N PHE A 116 3.82 -3.29 -11.61
CA PHE A 116 3.41 -1.91 -11.44
C PHE A 116 3.83 -1.05 -12.61
N ASN A 117 2.86 -0.31 -13.14
CA ASN A 117 3.08 0.65 -14.20
C ASN A 117 2.56 2.03 -13.80
N ASN A 118 3.23 3.06 -14.33
CA ASN A 118 2.82 4.44 -14.18
C ASN A 118 2.70 4.93 -12.72
N LEU A 119 3.64 4.55 -11.84
CA LEU A 119 3.70 5.05 -10.46
C LEU A 119 3.80 6.59 -10.44
N ASP A 120 4.37 7.20 -11.48
CA ASP A 120 4.44 8.65 -11.68
C ASP A 120 3.06 9.33 -11.77
N ALA A 121 2.00 8.60 -12.10
CA ALA A 121 0.63 9.14 -12.08
C ALA A 121 0.19 9.56 -10.65
N LEU A 122 0.74 8.94 -9.60
CA LEU A 122 0.46 9.30 -8.21
C LEU A 122 0.99 10.68 -7.82
N ILE A 123 1.93 11.25 -8.57
CA ILE A 123 2.44 12.62 -8.37
C ILE A 123 1.30 13.65 -8.44
N GLN A 124 0.24 13.35 -9.20
CA GLN A 124 -0.92 14.23 -9.34
C GLN A 124 -1.84 14.24 -8.09
N LEU A 125 -1.68 13.26 -7.20
CA LEU A 125 -2.47 13.12 -5.98
C LEU A 125 -1.86 13.98 -4.87
N SER A 126 -2.12 15.28 -4.93
CA SER A 126 -1.50 16.27 -4.04
C SER A 126 -1.84 16.11 -2.55
N CYS A 127 -2.86 15.32 -2.23
CA CYS A 127 -3.27 15.01 -0.86
C CYS A 127 -2.73 13.66 -0.36
N LEU A 128 -2.04 12.87 -1.21
CA LEU A 128 -1.60 11.53 -0.84
C LEU A 128 -0.42 11.62 0.14
N GLU A 129 -0.71 11.37 1.42
CA GLU A 129 0.26 11.42 2.50
C GLU A 129 0.82 10.05 2.86
N GLU A 130 0.09 8.97 2.56
CA GLU A 130 0.47 7.62 2.92
C GLU A 130 0.31 6.66 1.74
N LEU A 131 1.40 5.96 1.39
CA LEU A 131 1.45 4.98 0.31
C LEU A 131 2.04 3.67 0.80
N LEU A 132 1.26 2.60 0.70
CA LEU A 132 1.69 1.24 0.99
C LEU A 132 1.62 0.38 -0.27
N LEU A 133 2.73 -0.27 -0.57
CA LEU A 133 2.86 -1.22 -1.68
C LEU A 133 3.23 -2.59 -1.10
N HIS A 134 2.34 -3.58 -1.28
CA HIS A 134 2.43 -4.87 -0.61
C HIS A 134 2.32 -6.04 -1.58
N GLU A 135 3.25 -7.00 -1.50
CA GLU A 135 3.24 -8.27 -2.26
C GLU A 135 3.25 -8.11 -3.78
N PHE A 136 4.34 -7.53 -4.32
CA PHE A 136 4.47 -7.31 -5.76
C PHE A 136 5.75 -7.83 -6.38
N GLY A 137 5.73 -7.85 -7.72
CA GLY A 137 6.92 -7.90 -8.54
C GLY A 137 7.73 -6.59 -8.50
N PRO A 138 8.70 -6.43 -9.40
CA PRO A 138 9.55 -5.24 -9.41
C PRO A 138 8.76 -3.94 -9.58
N VAL A 139 9.07 -2.95 -8.74
CA VAL A 139 8.53 -1.59 -8.82
C VAL A 139 9.65 -0.58 -9.02
N ASP A 140 9.44 0.43 -9.87
CA ASP A 140 10.36 1.54 -10.05
C ASP A 140 9.98 2.68 -9.07
N LEU A 141 10.89 2.96 -8.12
CA LEU A 141 10.68 3.98 -7.08
C LEU A 141 11.10 5.39 -7.48
N ALA A 142 11.70 5.60 -8.66
CA ALA A 142 12.14 6.92 -9.11
C ALA A 142 11.05 8.01 -9.03
N PRO A 143 9.76 7.75 -9.31
CA PRO A 143 8.71 8.75 -9.18
C PRO A 143 8.52 9.33 -7.78
N LEU A 144 8.86 8.58 -6.72
CA LEU A 144 8.69 9.02 -5.32
C LEU A 144 9.45 10.31 -5.01
N GLU A 145 10.58 10.57 -5.68
CA GLU A 145 11.38 11.80 -5.50
C GLU A 145 10.57 13.08 -5.76
N ARG A 146 9.45 12.98 -6.46
CA ARG A 146 8.55 14.09 -6.80
C ARG A 146 7.29 14.16 -5.95
N MET A 147 7.12 13.24 -5.01
CA MET A 147 5.94 13.14 -4.14
C MET A 147 6.20 13.79 -2.79
N HIS A 148 6.43 15.12 -2.76
CA HIS A 148 6.81 15.87 -1.56
C HIS A 148 5.73 15.92 -0.48
N GLN A 149 4.48 15.59 -0.80
CA GLN A 149 3.37 15.49 0.15
C GLN A 149 3.37 14.17 0.92
N LEU A 150 4.11 13.14 0.44
CA LEU A 150 4.15 11.83 1.07
C LEU A 150 4.89 11.89 2.40
N LYS A 151 4.25 11.44 3.47
CA LYS A 151 4.79 11.40 4.84
C LYS A 151 5.17 9.99 5.27
N HIS A 152 4.38 9.02 4.83
CA HIS A 152 4.51 7.62 5.22
C HIS A 152 4.63 6.75 3.95
N PHE A 153 5.72 6.00 3.89
CA PHE A 153 5.95 5.07 2.78
C PHE A 153 6.26 3.67 3.30
N SER A 154 5.52 2.69 2.82
CA SER A 154 5.74 1.28 3.13
C SER A 154 5.92 0.46 1.86
N LEU A 155 6.96 -0.36 1.85
CA LEU A 155 7.30 -1.28 0.76
C LEU A 155 7.46 -2.68 1.36
N LEU A 156 6.44 -3.53 1.18
CA LEU A 156 6.32 -4.77 1.91
C LEU A 156 6.28 -5.97 0.96
N TYR A 157 7.17 -6.94 1.21
CA TYR A 157 7.21 -8.23 0.50
C TYR A 157 7.26 -8.10 -1.03
N THR A 158 8.01 -7.13 -1.51
CA THR A 158 8.28 -6.95 -2.94
C THR A 158 9.59 -7.63 -3.30
N GLY A 159 9.59 -8.43 -4.37
CA GLY A 159 10.76 -9.22 -4.77
C GLY A 159 11.99 -8.38 -5.10
N SER A 160 11.83 -7.23 -5.74
CA SER A 160 12.91 -6.26 -5.99
C SER A 160 12.34 -4.87 -6.27
N ALA A 161 13.04 -3.85 -5.80
CA ALA A 161 12.72 -2.45 -6.10
C ALA A 161 13.82 -1.86 -6.99
N GLN A 162 13.43 -1.28 -8.14
CA GLN A 162 14.34 -0.51 -8.96
C GLN A 162 14.48 0.91 -8.40
N ASN A 163 15.67 1.50 -8.52
CA ASN A 163 15.96 2.85 -8.00
C ASN A 163 15.66 3.01 -6.51
N ILE A 164 15.99 1.98 -5.70
CA ILE A 164 15.75 2.00 -4.25
C ILE A 164 16.51 3.13 -3.56
N GLU A 165 17.63 3.57 -4.12
CA GLU A 165 18.39 4.73 -3.65
C GLU A 165 17.57 6.04 -3.65
N THR A 166 16.47 6.09 -4.40
CA THR A 166 15.53 7.23 -4.37
C THR A 166 14.99 7.46 -2.96
N ILE A 167 14.80 6.41 -2.17
CA ILE A 167 14.32 6.52 -0.78
C ILE A 167 15.23 7.46 0.02
N GLY A 168 16.55 7.39 -0.16
CA GLY A 168 17.50 8.27 0.53
C GLY A 168 17.35 9.75 0.23
N LYS A 169 16.59 10.13 -0.80
CA LYS A 169 16.30 11.53 -1.17
C LYS A 169 15.01 12.05 -0.54
N LEU A 170 14.21 11.19 0.07
CA LEU A 170 12.88 11.52 0.60
C LEU A 170 13.01 12.11 2.01
N HIS A 171 13.73 13.24 2.14
CA HIS A 171 14.05 13.87 3.44
C HIS A 171 12.82 14.41 4.20
N TRP A 172 11.67 14.48 3.55
CA TRP A 172 10.38 14.91 4.12
C TRP A 172 9.57 13.78 4.73
N LEU A 173 9.98 12.51 4.55
CA LEU A 173 9.29 11.38 5.17
C LEU A 173 9.35 11.46 6.70
N GLU A 174 8.22 11.12 7.31
CA GLU A 174 8.06 10.96 8.75
C GLU A 174 8.25 9.50 9.17
N SER A 175 7.81 8.54 8.32
CA SER A 175 8.04 7.12 8.53
C SER A 175 8.35 6.35 7.25
N LEU A 176 9.17 5.31 7.41
CA LEU A 176 9.57 4.37 6.37
C LEU A 176 9.46 2.95 6.92
N ASP A 177 8.71 2.10 6.22
CA ASP A 177 8.56 0.69 6.54
C ASP A 177 9.02 -0.15 5.35
N LEU A 178 10.00 -1.03 5.59
CA LEU A 178 10.62 -1.89 4.58
C LEU A 178 10.64 -3.33 5.09
N CYS A 179 9.76 -4.17 4.55
CA CYS A 179 9.70 -5.58 4.95
C CYS A 179 9.80 -6.53 3.76
N GLY A 180 10.47 -7.67 3.98
CA GLY A 180 10.54 -8.76 3.01
C GLY A 180 11.21 -8.36 1.69
N LEU A 181 12.27 -7.55 1.73
CA LEU A 181 12.95 -7.05 0.53
C LEU A 181 14.25 -7.81 0.23
N TYR A 182 14.55 -7.94 -1.07
CA TYR A 182 15.81 -8.44 -1.59
C TYR A 182 16.58 -7.29 -2.22
N ILE A 183 17.67 -6.86 -1.59
CA ILE A 183 18.41 -5.64 -1.99
C ILE A 183 19.93 -5.85 -1.95
N ASP A 184 20.65 -5.02 -2.68
CA ASP A 184 22.12 -5.10 -2.73
C ASP A 184 22.78 -4.34 -1.56
N ASN A 185 22.11 -3.32 -1.03
CA ASN A 185 22.63 -2.51 0.06
C ASN A 185 21.55 -1.65 0.71
N LEU A 186 21.89 -1.06 1.87
CA LEU A 186 21.05 -0.12 2.63
C LEU A 186 21.71 1.28 2.73
N ASP A 187 22.63 1.62 1.83
CA ASP A 187 23.39 2.88 1.89
C ASP A 187 22.48 4.12 1.74
N PHE A 188 21.33 3.97 1.10
CA PHE A 188 20.35 5.04 0.98
C PHE A 188 19.81 5.52 2.34
N LEU A 189 19.79 4.66 3.36
CA LEU A 189 19.39 5.03 4.71
C LEU A 189 20.33 6.10 5.30
N ASP A 190 21.61 6.14 4.92
CA ASP A 190 22.57 7.10 5.44
C ASP A 190 22.21 8.56 5.14
N SER A 191 21.38 8.77 4.11
CA SER A 191 20.91 10.10 3.68
C SER A 191 19.62 10.56 4.35
N LEU A 192 18.90 9.66 5.01
CA LEU A 192 17.62 9.99 5.65
C LEU A 192 17.82 10.80 6.94
N PRO A 193 16.85 11.67 7.34
CA PRO A 193 16.93 12.43 8.57
C PRO A 193 16.79 11.54 9.82
N ASP A 194 17.45 11.92 10.91
CA ASP A 194 17.39 11.20 12.18
C ASP A 194 15.99 11.17 12.81
N SER A 195 15.13 12.10 12.37
CA SER A 195 13.74 12.20 12.85
C SER A 195 12.79 11.14 12.31
N ILE A 196 13.22 10.36 11.31
CA ILE A 196 12.34 9.36 10.68
C ILE A 196 12.04 8.20 11.64
N GLU A 197 10.82 7.70 11.58
CA GLU A 197 10.46 6.42 12.20
C GLU A 197 10.77 5.32 11.19
N LEU A 198 11.66 4.39 11.54
CA LEU A 198 12.14 3.33 10.66
C LEU A 198 11.68 1.97 11.18
N ASP A 199 11.00 1.22 10.32
CA ASP A 199 10.64 -0.17 10.52
C ASP A 199 11.26 -1.03 9.42
N MET A 200 11.94 -2.12 9.79
CA MET A 200 12.58 -3.04 8.83
C MET A 200 12.50 -4.46 9.34
N CYS A 201 11.92 -5.36 8.54
CA CYS A 201 11.85 -6.77 8.87
C CYS A 201 12.03 -7.67 7.64
N GLY A 202 12.69 -8.80 7.81
CA GLY A 202 12.84 -9.79 6.73
C GLY A 202 13.65 -9.28 5.53
N ILE A 203 14.64 -8.40 5.75
CA ILE A 203 15.48 -7.85 4.68
C ILE A 203 16.63 -8.80 4.36
N GLU A 204 16.79 -9.17 3.09
CA GLU A 204 17.92 -9.94 2.58
C GLU A 204 18.85 -9.05 1.74
N ILE A 205 20.10 -8.92 2.17
CA ILE A 205 21.13 -8.10 1.50
C ILE A 205 22.10 -9.02 0.77
N TYR A 206 22.25 -8.83 -0.53
CA TYR A 206 23.10 -9.67 -1.35
C TYR A 206 24.45 -9.01 -1.71
N GLY A 207 25.50 -9.81 -1.72
CA GLY A 207 26.81 -9.40 -2.27
C GLY A 207 27.68 -8.56 -1.35
N ARG A 208 27.23 -8.18 -0.15
CA ARG A 208 28.05 -7.48 0.87
C ARG A 208 28.48 -8.44 1.96
N LYS A 209 29.70 -8.20 2.49
CA LYS A 209 30.23 -8.97 3.63
C LYS A 209 29.93 -8.33 4.97
N GLU A 210 29.70 -7.03 5.00
CA GLU A 210 29.52 -6.27 6.26
C GLU A 210 28.46 -5.20 6.09
N VAL A 211 27.58 -5.10 7.08
CA VAL A 211 26.56 -4.04 7.22
C VAL A 211 26.72 -3.48 8.63
N ASP A 212 26.91 -2.18 8.74
CA ASP A 212 27.01 -1.49 10.01
C ASP A 212 25.64 -1.05 10.51
N VAL A 213 24.94 -1.95 11.20
CA VAL A 213 23.61 -1.70 11.78
C VAL A 213 23.63 -0.63 12.88
N PHE A 214 24.80 -0.35 13.49
CA PHE A 214 24.92 0.67 14.54
C PHE A 214 24.69 2.09 14.03
N LYS A 215 24.84 2.35 12.73
CA LYS A 215 24.49 3.63 12.12
C LYS A 215 23.01 3.97 12.28
N TRP A 216 22.14 2.98 12.40
CA TRP A 216 20.69 3.17 12.46
C TRP A 216 20.20 3.60 13.85
N LYS A 217 21.06 3.56 14.88
CA LYS A 217 20.75 4.11 16.21
C LYS A 217 20.29 5.58 16.20
N ARG A 218 20.67 6.32 15.18
CA ARG A 218 20.34 7.73 15.02
C ARG A 218 18.86 7.99 14.77
N PHE A 219 18.09 7.02 14.24
CA PHE A 219 16.69 7.22 13.93
C PHE A 219 15.82 7.32 15.19
N LYS A 220 14.80 8.19 15.13
CA LYS A 220 13.92 8.55 16.26
C LYS A 220 13.21 7.35 16.87
N LYS A 221 12.68 6.48 16.03
CA LYS A 221 12.06 5.21 16.38
C LYS A 221 12.51 4.18 15.37
N ARG A 222 12.71 2.95 15.82
CA ARG A 222 13.07 1.84 14.95
C ARG A 222 12.49 0.55 15.49
N ASP A 223 12.03 -0.26 14.59
CA ASP A 223 11.75 -1.68 14.82
C ASP A 223 12.51 -2.44 13.72
N ILE A 224 13.56 -3.16 14.10
CA ILE A 224 14.47 -3.79 13.15
C ILE A 224 14.62 -5.25 13.54
N CYS A 225 14.16 -6.13 12.65
CA CYS A 225 14.25 -7.56 12.86
C CYS A 225 14.58 -8.30 11.56
N GLU A 226 15.09 -9.52 11.70
CA GLU A 226 15.30 -10.46 10.58
C GLU A 226 16.09 -9.88 9.39
N ILE A 227 17.18 -9.16 9.65
CA ILE A 227 18.08 -8.69 8.62
C ILE A 227 19.14 -9.75 8.39
N GLN A 228 19.26 -10.21 7.14
CA GLN A 228 20.18 -11.25 6.72
C GLN A 228 21.11 -10.74 5.63
N VAL A 229 22.42 -10.99 5.78
CA VAL A 229 23.41 -10.75 4.73
C VAL A 229 23.74 -12.07 4.08
N LYS A 230 23.55 -12.16 2.79
CA LYS A 230 23.92 -13.33 1.98
C LYS A 230 25.17 -13.01 1.17
N ASP A 231 26.24 -13.72 1.40
CA ASP A 231 27.41 -13.64 0.56
C ASP A 231 27.22 -14.45 -0.74
N GLN A 232 28.20 -14.35 -1.65
CA GLN A 232 28.19 -15.10 -2.92
C GLN A 232 28.28 -16.64 -2.73
N TYR A 233 28.53 -17.12 -1.51
CA TYR A 233 28.58 -18.53 -1.12
C TYR A 233 27.34 -19.00 -0.38
N TRP A 234 26.31 -18.14 -0.26
CA TRP A 234 25.06 -18.39 0.48
C TRP A 234 25.25 -18.61 1.99
N GLU A 235 26.34 -18.09 2.53
CA GLU A 235 26.52 -18.03 3.98
C GLU A 235 25.64 -16.91 4.56
N TYR A 236 24.84 -17.23 5.58
CA TYR A 236 23.95 -16.31 6.25
C TYR A 236 24.63 -15.69 7.46
N VAL A 237 24.58 -14.38 7.57
CA VAL A 237 24.80 -13.66 8.82
C VAL A 237 23.50 -13.00 9.21
N ASP A 238 22.86 -13.50 10.27
CA ASP A 238 21.68 -12.90 10.85
C ASP A 238 22.10 -11.73 11.75
N LEU A 239 21.65 -10.53 11.41
CA LEU A 239 21.95 -9.31 12.15
C LEU A 239 20.89 -8.95 13.19
N SER A 240 19.79 -9.71 13.30
CA SER A 240 18.68 -9.44 14.21
C SER A 240 19.15 -9.33 15.66
N ALA A 241 20.04 -10.24 16.09
CA ALA A 241 20.59 -10.22 17.45
C ALA A 241 21.44 -8.97 17.75
N LEU A 242 22.01 -8.34 16.72
CA LEU A 242 22.72 -7.06 16.84
C LEU A 242 21.73 -5.90 16.86
N ALA A 243 20.64 -5.97 16.12
CA ALA A 243 19.57 -4.99 16.12
C ALA A 243 18.86 -4.91 17.49
N ASP A 244 18.60 -6.05 18.14
CA ASP A 244 18.03 -6.12 19.49
C ASP A 244 18.92 -5.47 20.56
N SER A 245 20.22 -5.31 20.31
CA SER A 245 21.17 -4.64 21.18
C SER A 245 21.24 -3.12 20.96
N LEU A 246 20.52 -2.63 19.97
CA LEU A 246 20.43 -1.23 19.60
C LEU A 246 19.35 -0.50 20.38
#